data_05db4db537375ceff0c48395f7f1f906
#
_entry.id   05db4db537375ceff0c48395f7f1f906
#
_cell.length_a   1.000
_cell.length_b   1.000
_cell.length_c   1.000
_cell.angle_alpha   90.00
_cell.angle_beta   90.00
_cell.angle_gamma   90.00
#
_symmetry.space_group_name_H-M   'P 1'
#
loop_
_entity.id
_entity.type
_entity.pdbx_description
1 polymer ?
#
loop_
_entity_poly.entity_id
_entity_poly.type
_entity_poly.pdbx_seq_one_letter_code
_entity_poly.pdbx_strand_id
1 'polypeptide(L)'
;MASVADKDLLEKTFVDYFLSRHEYIKDFYHQEDLLDQAEKINIYFDDMETSRALREKWKNLDDVAVTTSISGNAEFNAAGVDKGVGLAMLRTKLGIDRMHVIAFGDNENDLEMLEGAGIGVAMGNSKQYVKDAANEVTGDNDHDGVAEFLERFFGL
;
A
#
# COMPACT_ATOMS: atom_id res chain seq x y z
N MET A 1 14.39 -2.86 -8.12
CA MET A 1 13.08 -3.54 -7.97
C MET A 1 12.73 -4.15 -9.31
N ALA A 2 12.66 -5.48 -9.37
CA ALA A 2 12.27 -6.20 -10.60
C ALA A 2 10.76 -6.45 -10.57
N SER A 3 10.06 -6.27 -11.66
CA SER A 3 8.64 -6.58 -11.76
C SER A 3 8.35 -7.37 -13.03
N VAL A 4 7.46 -8.34 -12.89
CA VAL A 4 6.85 -9.02 -14.02
C VAL A 4 5.43 -8.50 -14.12
N ALA A 5 5.16 -7.57 -15.05
CA ALA A 5 3.83 -7.04 -15.29
C ALA A 5 3.38 -7.43 -16.71
N ASP A 6 2.13 -7.88 -16.82
CA ASP A 6 1.50 -8.01 -18.14
C ASP A 6 1.12 -6.60 -18.63
N LYS A 7 1.66 -6.22 -19.80
CA LYS A 7 1.51 -4.88 -20.36
C LYS A 7 0.07 -4.52 -20.70
N ASP A 8 -0.76 -5.52 -20.97
CA ASP A 8 -2.14 -5.31 -21.42
C ASP A 8 -3.09 -4.94 -20.26
N LEU A 9 -2.65 -5.18 -19.01
CA LEU A 9 -3.45 -4.92 -17.79
C LEU A 9 -3.38 -3.50 -17.25
N LEU A 10 -2.37 -2.76 -17.61
CA LEU A 10 -2.12 -1.42 -17.07
C LEU A 10 -2.30 -0.38 -18.16
N GLU A 11 -2.82 0.80 -17.81
CA GLU A 11 -2.82 1.91 -18.76
C GLU A 11 -1.43 2.13 -19.33
N LYS A 12 -1.34 2.29 -20.65
CA LYS A 12 -0.07 2.37 -21.35
C LYS A 12 0.92 3.37 -20.75
N THR A 13 0.43 4.53 -20.31
CA THR A 13 1.24 5.58 -19.67
C THR A 13 1.87 5.13 -18.35
N PHE A 14 1.14 4.38 -17.54
CA PHE A 14 1.65 3.82 -16.29
C PHE A 14 2.67 2.73 -16.56
N VAL A 15 2.39 1.84 -17.50
CA VAL A 15 3.31 0.77 -17.90
C VAL A 15 4.62 1.34 -18.44
N ASP A 16 4.56 2.32 -19.34
CA ASP A 16 5.76 2.92 -19.93
C ASP A 16 6.61 3.64 -18.85
N TYR A 17 5.98 4.37 -17.93
CA TYR A 17 6.66 4.98 -16.79
C TYR A 17 7.29 3.91 -15.87
N PHE A 18 6.53 2.90 -15.53
CA PHE A 18 6.98 1.82 -14.65
C PHE A 18 8.15 1.06 -15.26
N LEU A 19 8.03 0.61 -16.52
CA LEU A 19 9.08 -0.13 -17.23
C LEU A 19 10.35 0.71 -17.48
N SER A 20 10.23 2.04 -17.60
CA SER A 20 11.40 2.93 -17.71
C SER A 20 12.28 2.94 -16.45
N ARG A 21 11.74 2.52 -15.31
CA ARG A 21 12.40 2.50 -14.00
C ARG A 21 12.71 1.11 -13.48
N HIS A 22 12.29 0.06 -14.21
CA HIS A 22 12.38 -1.32 -13.76
C HIS A 22 13.07 -2.18 -14.82
N GLU A 23 13.81 -3.18 -14.37
CA GLU A 23 14.39 -4.18 -15.23
C GLU A 23 13.37 -5.29 -15.50
N TYR A 24 13.13 -5.59 -16.78
CA TYR A 24 12.30 -6.73 -17.18
C TYR A 24 13.12 -8.01 -17.19
N ILE A 25 12.76 -8.96 -16.32
CA ILE A 25 13.39 -10.26 -16.24
C ILE A 25 12.46 -11.31 -16.83
N LYS A 26 12.82 -11.83 -17.99
CA LYS A 26 11.99 -12.78 -18.76
C LYS A 26 11.80 -14.12 -18.05
N ASP A 27 12.79 -14.57 -17.29
CA ASP A 27 12.79 -15.87 -16.62
C ASP A 27 13.09 -15.73 -15.13
N PHE A 28 12.21 -15.01 -14.46
CA PHE A 28 12.34 -14.67 -13.04
C PHE A 28 12.41 -15.92 -12.13
N TYR A 29 11.64 -16.97 -12.47
CA TYR A 29 11.52 -18.16 -11.64
C TYR A 29 12.82 -19.00 -11.52
N HIS A 30 13.77 -18.81 -12.44
CA HIS A 30 15.06 -19.51 -12.43
C HIS A 30 16.22 -18.62 -11.94
N GLN A 31 15.91 -17.47 -11.34
CA GLN A 31 16.90 -16.56 -10.78
C GLN A 31 16.83 -16.55 -9.24
N GLU A 32 17.34 -17.61 -8.64
CA GLU A 32 17.31 -17.83 -7.19
C GLU A 32 17.90 -16.63 -6.42
N ASP A 33 19.01 -16.07 -6.88
CA ASP A 33 19.68 -14.91 -6.27
C ASP A 33 18.78 -13.67 -6.20
N LEU A 34 17.84 -13.49 -7.13
CA LEU A 34 16.88 -12.38 -7.12
C LEU A 34 15.67 -12.67 -6.21
N LEU A 35 15.26 -13.93 -6.15
CA LEU A 35 14.18 -14.35 -5.25
C LEU A 35 14.59 -14.17 -3.79
N ASP A 36 15.84 -14.50 -3.46
CA ASP A 36 16.39 -14.32 -2.09
C ASP A 36 16.50 -12.84 -1.67
N GLN A 37 16.53 -11.92 -2.63
CA GLN A 37 16.59 -10.48 -2.38
C GLN A 37 15.23 -9.77 -2.51
N ALA A 38 14.17 -10.53 -2.78
CA ALA A 38 12.84 -9.94 -2.96
C ALA A 38 12.29 -9.42 -1.62
N GLU A 39 12.16 -8.10 -1.50
CA GLU A 39 11.53 -7.45 -0.33
C GLU A 39 10.00 -7.47 -0.44
N LYS A 40 9.47 -7.49 -1.66
CA LYS A 40 8.04 -7.47 -1.94
C LYS A 40 7.75 -8.12 -3.29
N ILE A 41 6.69 -8.91 -3.35
CA ILE A 41 6.15 -9.44 -4.62
C ILE A 41 4.77 -8.81 -4.85
N ASN A 42 4.55 -8.28 -6.04
CA ASN A 42 3.26 -7.73 -6.44
C ASN A 42 2.79 -8.44 -7.71
N ILE A 43 1.63 -9.07 -7.64
CA ILE A 43 1.04 -9.82 -8.74
C ILE A 43 -0.25 -9.12 -9.18
N TYR A 44 -0.38 -8.87 -10.47
CA TYR A 44 -1.57 -8.30 -11.09
C TYR A 44 -2.35 -9.38 -11.82
N PHE A 45 -3.66 -9.32 -11.74
CA PHE A 45 -4.58 -10.30 -12.31
C PHE A 45 -5.52 -9.62 -13.29
N ASP A 46 -5.88 -10.36 -14.35
CA ASP A 46 -6.85 -9.92 -15.36
C ASP A 46 -8.25 -9.74 -14.78
N ASP A 47 -8.56 -10.43 -13.69
CA ASP A 47 -9.85 -10.38 -13.05
C ASP A 47 -9.75 -10.32 -11.52
N MET A 48 -10.74 -9.68 -10.92
CA MET A 48 -10.81 -9.48 -9.47
C MET A 48 -11.11 -10.77 -8.69
N GLU A 49 -11.77 -11.74 -9.32
CA GLU A 49 -12.15 -12.99 -8.67
C GLU A 49 -10.93 -13.84 -8.41
N THR A 50 -10.04 -13.99 -9.41
CA THR A 50 -8.76 -14.68 -9.28
C THR A 50 -7.86 -14.01 -8.22
N SER A 51 -7.76 -12.67 -8.23
CA SER A 51 -7.02 -11.93 -7.22
C SER A 51 -7.56 -12.22 -5.82
N ARG A 52 -8.87 -12.17 -5.63
CA ARG A 52 -9.52 -12.42 -4.34
C ARG A 52 -9.32 -13.87 -3.88
N ALA A 53 -9.55 -14.84 -4.76
CA ALA A 53 -9.38 -16.25 -4.44
C ALA A 53 -7.95 -16.59 -4.01
N LEU A 54 -6.95 -15.99 -4.67
CA LEU A 54 -5.56 -16.20 -4.35
C LEU A 54 -5.18 -15.57 -2.99
N ARG A 55 -5.64 -14.34 -2.71
CA ARG A 55 -5.43 -13.71 -1.41
C ARG A 55 -6.06 -14.52 -0.28
N GLU A 56 -7.29 -15.00 -0.45
CA GLU A 56 -7.96 -15.87 0.52
C GLU A 56 -7.19 -17.18 0.76
N LYS A 57 -6.65 -17.79 -0.30
CA LYS A 57 -5.86 -19.02 -0.20
C LYS A 57 -4.58 -18.82 0.62
N TRP A 58 -3.95 -17.65 0.52
CA TRP A 58 -2.63 -17.41 1.10
C TRP A 58 -2.62 -16.48 2.32
N LYS A 59 -3.78 -15.98 2.74
CA LYS A 59 -3.89 -15.10 3.92
C LYS A 59 -3.40 -15.70 5.25
N ASN A 60 -3.29 -17.03 5.32
CA ASN A 60 -2.90 -17.76 6.53
C ASN A 60 -1.46 -18.32 6.41
N LEU A 61 -0.62 -17.78 5.56
CA LEU A 61 0.80 -18.11 5.56
C LEU A 61 1.48 -17.43 6.75
N ASP A 62 2.26 -18.20 7.51
CA ASP A 62 2.87 -17.72 8.77
C ASP A 62 3.93 -16.61 8.52
N ASP A 63 4.66 -16.72 7.40
CA ASP A 63 5.81 -15.85 7.11
C ASP A 63 5.49 -14.73 6.09
N VAL A 64 4.26 -14.64 5.61
CA VAL A 64 3.86 -13.71 4.54
C VAL A 64 2.57 -12.99 4.86
N ALA A 65 2.60 -11.67 4.78
CA ALA A 65 1.41 -10.82 4.80
C ALA A 65 0.92 -10.59 3.35
N VAL A 66 -0.35 -10.90 3.10
CA VAL A 66 -0.98 -10.71 1.77
C VAL A 66 -1.98 -9.57 1.83
N THR A 67 -1.70 -8.49 1.12
CA THR A 67 -2.53 -7.27 1.08
C THR A 67 -2.90 -6.88 -0.36
N THR A 68 -3.61 -5.79 -0.52
CA THR A 68 -3.92 -5.18 -1.82
C THR A 68 -3.82 -3.66 -1.71
N SER A 69 -3.28 -3.01 -2.72
CA SER A 69 -3.22 -1.55 -2.84
C SER A 69 -4.10 -1.00 -3.96
N ILE A 70 -4.40 -1.83 -4.97
CA ILE A 70 -5.31 -1.48 -6.07
C ILE A 70 -6.19 -2.69 -6.40
N SER A 71 -7.32 -2.43 -7.05
CA SER A 71 -8.19 -3.50 -7.54
C SER A 71 -7.45 -4.42 -8.50
N GLY A 72 -7.53 -5.73 -8.28
CA GLY A 72 -6.93 -6.73 -9.17
C GLY A 72 -5.47 -7.07 -8.86
N ASN A 73 -4.87 -6.59 -7.76
CA ASN A 73 -3.54 -7.04 -7.36
C ASN A 73 -3.55 -7.89 -6.07
N ALA A 74 -2.44 -8.59 -5.85
CA ALA A 74 -2.07 -9.17 -4.57
C ALA A 74 -0.61 -8.80 -4.25
N GLU A 75 -0.40 -8.25 -3.09
CA GLU A 75 0.90 -7.84 -2.59
C GLU A 75 1.35 -8.78 -1.47
N PHE A 76 2.53 -9.34 -1.63
CA PHE A 76 3.15 -10.23 -0.66
C PHE A 76 4.32 -9.52 -0.01
N ASN A 77 4.24 -9.34 1.28
CA ASN A 77 5.29 -8.76 2.12
C ASN A 77 5.72 -9.80 3.17
N ALA A 78 6.86 -9.63 3.79
CA ALA A 78 7.19 -10.43 4.96
C ALA A 78 6.15 -10.22 6.06
N ALA A 79 5.84 -11.26 6.82
CA ALA A 79 4.92 -11.16 7.96
C ALA A 79 5.39 -10.09 8.95
N GLY A 80 4.48 -9.31 9.47
CA GLY A 80 4.79 -8.20 10.38
C GLY A 80 5.43 -6.98 9.71
N VAL A 81 5.42 -6.91 8.37
CA VAL A 81 5.83 -5.72 7.61
C VAL A 81 4.61 -5.08 6.97
N ASP A 82 4.18 -3.97 7.53
CA ASP A 82 3.09 -3.12 7.04
C ASP A 82 3.45 -1.64 7.16
N LYS A 83 2.56 -0.76 6.73
CA LYS A 83 2.77 0.70 6.81
C LYS A 83 2.77 1.22 8.24
N GLY A 84 2.05 0.59 9.16
CA GLY A 84 2.04 0.93 10.58
C GLY A 84 3.37 0.63 11.25
N VAL A 85 3.96 -0.53 10.99
CA VAL A 85 5.31 -0.89 11.44
C VAL A 85 6.33 0.09 10.87
N GLY A 86 6.25 0.40 9.57
CA GLY A 86 7.13 1.40 8.94
C GLY A 86 7.04 2.77 9.61
N LEU A 87 5.82 3.24 9.90
CA LEU A 87 5.59 4.48 10.63
C LEU A 87 6.17 4.43 12.05
N ALA A 88 5.97 3.33 12.78
CA ALA A 88 6.49 3.18 14.14
C ALA A 88 8.03 3.19 14.17
N MET A 89 8.69 2.53 13.22
CA MET A 89 10.13 2.56 13.06
C MET A 89 10.66 3.97 12.75
N LEU A 90 10.01 4.67 11.83
CA LEU A 90 10.36 6.04 11.44
C LEU A 90 10.23 6.99 12.64
N ARG A 91 9.11 6.93 13.37
CA ARG A 91 8.89 7.72 14.58
C ARG A 91 10.00 7.49 15.62
N THR A 92 10.30 6.21 15.87
CA THR A 92 11.35 5.83 16.83
C THR A 92 12.69 6.40 16.44
N LYS A 93 13.06 6.27 15.15
CA LYS A 93 14.33 6.79 14.62
C LYS A 93 14.44 8.31 14.73
N LEU A 94 13.33 9.03 14.57
CA LEU A 94 13.26 10.49 14.61
C LEU A 94 12.98 11.05 16.03
N GLY A 95 12.67 10.19 17.00
CA GLY A 95 12.28 10.62 18.36
C GLY A 95 10.94 11.35 18.40
N ILE A 96 10.03 11.04 17.47
CA ILE A 96 8.71 11.67 17.37
C ILE A 96 7.70 10.85 18.16
N ASP A 97 6.98 11.50 19.09
CA ASP A 97 5.87 10.88 19.80
C ASP A 97 4.69 10.61 18.83
N ARG A 98 3.98 9.50 19.05
CA ARG A 98 2.79 9.13 18.29
C ARG A 98 1.81 10.29 18.15
N MET A 99 1.56 11.02 19.25
CA MET A 99 0.60 12.11 19.30
C MET A 99 0.93 13.31 18.39
N HIS A 100 2.14 13.35 17.87
CA HIS A 100 2.61 14.39 16.94
C HIS A 100 2.64 13.92 15.48
N VAL A 101 1.91 12.85 15.16
CA VAL A 101 1.86 12.28 13.81
C VAL A 101 0.43 12.36 13.27
N ILE A 102 0.32 12.90 12.07
CA ILE A 102 -0.88 12.82 11.25
C ILE A 102 -0.56 11.86 10.10
N ALA A 103 -1.39 10.84 9.89
CA ALA A 103 -1.27 9.90 8.78
C ALA A 103 -2.51 9.98 7.89
N PHE A 104 -2.30 9.93 6.57
CA PHE A 104 -3.37 9.90 5.57
C PHE A 104 -3.34 8.55 4.84
N GLY A 105 -4.51 7.97 4.59
CA GLY A 105 -4.62 6.70 3.90
C GLY A 105 -5.98 6.52 3.23
N ASP A 106 -6.03 5.65 2.24
CA ASP A 106 -7.26 5.42 1.48
C ASP A 106 -7.60 3.94 1.27
N ASN A 107 -6.70 3.01 1.62
CA ASN A 107 -6.88 1.60 1.32
C ASN A 107 -6.58 0.68 2.52
N GLU A 108 -6.81 -0.62 2.32
CA GLU A 108 -6.63 -1.66 3.33
C GLU A 108 -5.22 -1.69 3.94
N ASN A 109 -4.19 -1.48 3.11
CA ASN A 109 -2.79 -1.47 3.54
C ASN A 109 -2.38 -0.22 4.33
N ASP A 110 -3.30 0.72 4.56
CA ASP A 110 -3.10 1.93 5.37
C ASP A 110 -3.68 1.81 6.80
N LEU A 111 -4.47 0.76 7.07
CA LEU A 111 -5.22 0.64 8.32
C LEU A 111 -4.32 0.74 9.54
N GLU A 112 -3.26 -0.06 9.62
CA GLU A 112 -2.33 -0.10 10.74
C GLU A 112 -1.58 1.24 10.90
N MET A 113 -1.33 1.93 9.79
CA MET A 113 -0.71 3.26 9.81
C MET A 113 -1.68 4.32 10.35
N LEU A 114 -2.94 4.30 9.92
CA LEU A 114 -3.98 5.20 10.40
C LEU A 114 -4.23 5.00 11.91
N GLU A 115 -4.38 3.77 12.36
CA GLU A 115 -4.55 3.42 13.77
C GLU A 115 -3.30 3.73 14.61
N GLY A 116 -2.10 3.59 14.02
CA GLY A 116 -0.80 3.82 14.65
C GLY A 116 -0.41 5.29 14.78
N ALA A 117 -1.07 6.21 14.09
CA ALA A 117 -0.84 7.65 14.16
C ALA A 117 -1.54 8.30 15.40
N GLY A 118 -1.16 9.52 15.74
CA GLY A 118 -1.89 10.35 16.68
C GLY A 118 -3.24 10.79 16.12
N ILE A 119 -3.24 11.13 14.83
CA ILE A 119 -4.44 11.40 14.04
C ILE A 119 -4.34 10.64 12.74
N GLY A 120 -5.17 9.60 12.58
CA GLY A 120 -5.37 8.92 11.31
C GLY A 120 -6.49 9.58 10.52
N VAL A 121 -6.25 9.93 9.28
CA VAL A 121 -7.19 10.63 8.39
C VAL A 121 -7.46 9.77 7.17
N ALA A 122 -8.69 9.30 7.01
CA ALA A 122 -9.11 8.60 5.82
C ALA A 122 -9.45 9.57 4.69
N MET A 123 -9.03 9.25 3.48
CA MET A 123 -9.40 10.01 2.29
C MET A 123 -10.87 9.79 1.93
N GLY A 124 -11.51 10.77 1.29
CA GLY A 124 -12.92 10.72 0.91
C GLY A 124 -13.27 9.60 -0.07
N ASN A 125 -12.33 9.20 -0.92
CA ASN A 125 -12.45 8.06 -1.85
C ASN A 125 -12.29 6.69 -1.19
N SER A 126 -11.95 6.61 0.12
CA SER A 126 -11.77 5.35 0.85
C SER A 126 -13.06 4.55 0.97
N LYS A 127 -12.93 3.23 1.07
CA LYS A 127 -14.02 2.35 1.48
C LYS A 127 -14.44 2.62 2.92
N GLN A 128 -15.70 2.27 3.25
CA GLN A 128 -16.28 2.59 4.56
C GLN A 128 -15.46 2.05 5.73
N TYR A 129 -14.96 0.81 5.65
CA TYR A 129 -14.17 0.22 6.73
C TYR A 129 -12.85 0.95 7.02
N VAL A 130 -12.25 1.62 6.01
CA VAL A 130 -11.06 2.46 6.21
C VAL A 130 -11.44 3.76 6.93
N LYS A 131 -12.59 4.35 6.55
CA LYS A 131 -13.14 5.54 7.24
C LYS A 131 -13.49 5.25 8.68
N ASP A 132 -14.03 4.05 8.95
CA ASP A 132 -14.40 3.63 10.30
C ASP A 132 -13.19 3.40 11.23
N ALA A 133 -12.02 3.04 10.64
CA ALA A 133 -10.77 2.87 11.38
C ALA A 133 -10.00 4.18 11.64
N ALA A 134 -10.32 5.25 10.92
CA ALA A 134 -9.66 6.55 11.05
C ALA A 134 -10.30 7.42 12.12
N ASN A 135 -9.55 8.41 12.63
CA ASN A 135 -10.08 9.43 13.57
C ASN A 135 -10.91 10.48 12.85
N GLU A 136 -10.55 10.80 11.60
CA GLU A 136 -11.12 11.84 10.77
C GLU A 136 -11.26 11.37 9.33
N VAL A 137 -12.14 12.03 8.58
CA VAL A 137 -12.28 11.88 7.13
C VAL A 137 -12.11 13.23 6.49
N THR A 138 -11.39 13.28 5.37
CA THR A 138 -11.18 14.49 4.56
C THR A 138 -11.75 14.35 3.16
N GLY A 139 -11.50 15.32 2.28
CA GLY A 139 -11.81 15.25 0.85
C GLY A 139 -11.10 14.09 0.16
N ASP A 140 -11.46 13.84 -1.09
CA ASP A 140 -10.82 12.77 -1.86
C ASP A 140 -9.48 13.20 -2.46
N ASN A 141 -8.80 12.25 -3.11
CA ASN A 141 -7.50 12.47 -3.73
C ASN A 141 -7.55 13.36 -4.98
N ASP A 142 -8.72 13.51 -5.60
CA ASP A 142 -8.91 14.33 -6.81
C ASP A 142 -9.27 15.80 -6.47
N HIS A 143 -9.57 16.09 -5.20
CA HIS A 143 -10.01 17.39 -4.71
C HIS A 143 -9.15 17.90 -3.54
N ASP A 144 -7.85 17.66 -3.60
CA ASP A 144 -6.87 18.18 -2.64
C ASP A 144 -7.17 17.88 -1.15
N GLY A 145 -7.82 16.74 -0.86
CA GLY A 145 -8.28 16.40 0.49
C GLY A 145 -7.22 16.46 1.58
N VAL A 146 -5.95 16.15 1.28
CA VAL A 146 -4.84 16.31 2.25
C VAL A 146 -4.61 17.78 2.58
N ALA A 147 -4.59 18.64 1.57
CA ALA A 147 -4.39 20.09 1.76
C ALA A 147 -5.56 20.69 2.55
N GLU A 148 -6.80 20.36 2.18
CA GLU A 148 -8.02 20.77 2.90
C GLU A 148 -7.94 20.46 4.40
N PHE A 149 -7.54 19.23 4.72
CA PHE A 149 -7.39 18.82 6.12
C PHE A 149 -6.32 19.63 6.84
N LEU A 150 -5.13 19.78 6.23
CA LEU A 150 -4.00 20.48 6.84
C LEU A 150 -4.29 21.98 7.04
N GLU A 151 -4.91 22.63 6.07
CA GLU A 151 -5.33 24.04 6.17
C GLU A 151 -6.31 24.23 7.31
N ARG A 152 -7.36 23.38 7.40
CA ARG A 152 -8.33 23.41 8.49
C ARG A 152 -7.68 23.14 9.85
N PHE A 153 -6.79 22.15 9.92
CA PHE A 153 -6.16 21.70 11.17
C PHE A 153 -5.17 22.73 11.73
N PHE A 154 -4.38 23.35 10.86
CA PHE A 154 -3.39 24.35 11.26
C PHE A 154 -3.89 25.79 11.20
N GLY A 155 -5.10 26.04 10.67
CA GLY A 155 -5.67 27.38 10.53
C GLY A 155 -4.94 28.25 9.51
N LEU A 156 -4.52 27.66 8.40
CA LEU A 156 -3.78 28.29 7.31
C LEU A 156 -4.70 29.02 6.33
#